data_9319413dd26e8f2d0ef677d707f25399
#
_entry.id   9319413dd26e8f2d0ef677d707f25399
#
_cell.length_a   1.000
_cell.length_b   1.000
_cell.length_c   1.000
_cell.angle_alpha   90.00
_cell.angle_beta   90.00
_cell.angle_gamma   90.00
#
_symmetry.space_group_name_H-M   'P 1'
#
loop_
_entity.id
_entity.type
_entity.pdbx_description
1 polymer ?
#
loop_
_entity_poly.entity_id
_entity_poly.type
_entity_poly.pdbx_seq_one_letter_code
_entity_poly.pdbx_strand_id
1 'polypeptide(L)'
;SALYQDSQFTSFPNTVQSFVTMLNMAVSDSVAVSGYQAAMEAGNTSLAQQYYSQIANADQKFIDATKMNTLMDTCVALQRFYLTDIKPYIDNKQTSWQNTVGQFVFKGTFSTGTQYQVNNFVIYTAAGENNVYICIKTPPAGTLPTNTTYWRILTIKGVMGESGTGLTFRYNWESGTPYYTEDV
;
A
#
# COMPACT_ATOMS: atom_id res chain seq x y z
N SER A 1 -2.94 17.71 -24.23
CA SER A 1 -1.69 18.07 -24.85
C SER A 1 -0.62 17.09 -24.45
N ALA A 2 -0.25 16.42 -25.34
CA ALA A 2 0.74 15.44 -25.64
C ALA A 2 2.14 15.68 -25.07
N LEU A 3 2.25 15.76 -23.78
CA LEU A 3 3.54 15.77 -23.12
C LEU A 3 4.32 14.42 -23.24
N TYR A 4 3.64 13.33 -23.62
CA TYR A 4 4.29 12.05 -23.94
C TYR A 4 4.77 11.92 -25.38
N GLN A 5 4.26 12.74 -26.28
CA GLN A 5 4.63 12.67 -27.71
C GLN A 5 6.00 13.28 -28.01
N ASP A 6 6.62 13.97 -27.05
CA ASP A 6 7.89 14.65 -27.23
C ASP A 6 9.09 13.85 -26.74
N SER A 7 8.87 12.66 -26.17
CA SER A 7 9.95 11.77 -25.72
C SER A 7 10.50 10.97 -26.88
N GLN A 8 11.40 11.55 -27.62
CA GLN A 8 12.03 10.90 -28.79
C GLN A 8 13.21 10.00 -28.41
N PHE A 9 13.77 10.16 -27.24
CA PHE A 9 15.00 9.53 -26.80
C PHE A 9 14.82 8.44 -25.72
N THR A 10 13.61 8.21 -25.24
CA THR A 10 13.32 7.17 -24.25
C THR A 10 12.10 6.35 -24.61
N SER A 11 12.13 5.04 -24.32
CA SER A 11 11.00 4.13 -24.43
C SER A 11 10.29 3.90 -23.08
N PHE A 12 10.73 4.54 -22.00
CA PHE A 12 10.04 4.48 -20.71
C PHE A 12 8.62 5.06 -20.82
N PRO A 13 7.59 4.49 -20.20
CA PRO A 13 7.63 3.40 -19.21
C PRO A 13 7.55 1.98 -19.78
N ASN A 14 7.52 1.79 -21.10
CA ASN A 14 7.38 0.46 -21.70
C ASN A 14 8.60 -0.43 -21.44
N THR A 15 9.79 0.19 -21.40
CA THR A 15 11.03 -0.49 -21.04
C THR A 15 11.86 0.38 -20.12
N VAL A 16 12.72 -0.26 -19.33
CA VAL A 16 13.68 0.47 -18.49
C VAL A 16 14.74 1.10 -19.37
N GLN A 17 14.95 2.42 -19.21
CA GLN A 17 16.00 3.13 -19.91
C GLN A 17 17.36 2.75 -19.34
N SER A 18 18.27 2.26 -20.18
CA SER A 18 19.67 2.07 -19.82
C SER A 18 20.49 3.30 -20.21
N PHE A 19 21.44 3.64 -19.38
CA PHE A 19 22.40 4.72 -19.63
C PHE A 19 23.80 4.16 -19.71
N VAL A 20 24.61 4.74 -20.60
CA VAL A 20 26.02 4.40 -20.70
C VAL A 20 26.75 4.88 -19.45
N THR A 21 27.56 4.01 -18.86
CA THR A 21 28.40 4.39 -17.73
C THR A 21 29.45 5.41 -18.19
N MET A 22 29.43 6.59 -17.56
CA MET A 22 30.40 7.63 -17.85
C MET A 22 31.75 7.34 -17.18
N LEU A 23 32.82 7.55 -17.89
CA LEU A 23 34.19 7.38 -17.43
C LEU A 23 34.87 8.72 -17.24
N ASN A 24 35.82 8.77 -16.33
CA ASN A 24 36.69 9.95 -16.18
C ASN A 24 37.70 10.05 -17.35
N MET A 25 38.07 11.29 -17.69
CA MET A 25 39.23 11.52 -18.56
C MET A 25 40.50 11.02 -17.87
N ALA A 26 41.32 10.28 -18.61
CA ALA A 26 42.63 9.89 -18.11
C ALA A 26 43.68 10.98 -18.47
N VAL A 27 44.77 11.01 -17.71
CA VAL A 27 45.88 11.94 -18.01
C VAL A 27 46.44 11.72 -19.43
N SER A 28 46.45 10.46 -19.90
CA SER A 28 46.84 10.10 -21.26
C SER A 28 45.96 10.72 -22.38
N ASP A 29 44.73 11.12 -22.03
CA ASP A 29 43.81 11.72 -23.02
C ASP A 29 44.07 13.22 -23.25
N SER A 30 44.87 13.87 -22.39
CA SER A 30 45.00 15.34 -22.32
C SER A 30 45.38 15.99 -23.64
N VAL A 31 46.31 15.38 -24.40
CA VAL A 31 46.75 15.91 -25.70
C VAL A 31 45.61 15.84 -26.72
N ALA A 32 44.96 14.69 -26.81
CA ALA A 32 43.84 14.48 -27.73
C ALA A 32 42.63 15.38 -27.37
N VAL A 33 42.33 15.52 -26.08
CA VAL A 33 41.26 16.43 -25.61
C VAL A 33 41.54 17.88 -25.95
N SER A 34 42.76 18.37 -25.70
CA SER A 34 43.17 19.75 -26.09
C SER A 34 43.10 19.98 -27.60
N GLY A 35 43.56 18.99 -28.39
CA GLY A 35 43.45 19.05 -29.84
C GLY A 35 42.00 19.04 -30.35
N TYR A 36 41.16 18.24 -29.73
CA TYR A 36 39.70 18.21 -30.01
C TYR A 36 39.07 19.59 -29.75
N GLN A 37 39.31 20.16 -28.59
CA GLN A 37 38.77 21.47 -28.19
C GLN A 37 39.20 22.56 -29.15
N ALA A 38 40.50 22.66 -29.46
CA ALA A 38 41.03 23.64 -30.42
C ALA A 38 40.43 23.48 -31.82
N ALA A 39 40.25 22.24 -32.28
CA ALA A 39 39.66 21.98 -33.60
C ALA A 39 38.17 22.38 -33.62
N MET A 40 37.41 22.14 -32.52
CA MET A 40 36.03 22.57 -32.40
C MET A 40 35.89 24.09 -32.36
N GLU A 41 36.74 24.78 -31.61
CA GLU A 41 36.80 26.27 -31.58
C GLU A 41 37.08 26.87 -32.94
N ALA A 42 37.94 26.21 -33.75
CA ALA A 42 38.25 26.60 -35.10
C ALA A 42 37.16 26.21 -36.14
N GLY A 43 36.08 25.53 -35.69
CA GLY A 43 35.05 25.02 -36.59
C GLY A 43 35.51 23.86 -37.49
N ASN A 44 36.69 23.27 -37.23
CA ASN A 44 37.25 22.16 -38.01
C ASN A 44 36.76 20.81 -37.46
N THR A 45 35.54 20.42 -37.83
CA THR A 45 34.90 19.20 -37.37
C THR A 45 35.64 17.93 -37.80
N SER A 46 36.28 17.93 -38.95
CA SER A 46 37.08 16.79 -39.45
C SER A 46 38.30 16.53 -38.57
N LEU A 47 39.03 17.59 -38.20
CA LEU A 47 40.18 17.49 -37.30
C LEU A 47 39.73 17.14 -35.87
N ALA A 48 38.62 17.71 -35.43
CA ALA A 48 38.04 17.35 -34.11
C ALA A 48 37.71 15.84 -34.04
N GLN A 49 37.12 15.26 -35.09
CA GLN A 49 36.83 13.84 -35.15
C GLN A 49 38.09 12.97 -35.13
N GLN A 50 39.22 13.43 -35.75
CA GLN A 50 40.48 12.72 -35.66
C GLN A 50 41.02 12.68 -34.23
N TYR A 51 40.99 13.79 -33.52
CA TYR A 51 41.38 13.83 -32.10
C TYR A 51 40.43 13.02 -31.21
N TYR A 52 39.11 13.08 -31.45
CA TYR A 52 38.12 12.30 -30.73
C TYR A 52 38.38 10.78 -30.81
N SER A 53 38.75 10.30 -32.00
CA SER A 53 39.06 8.88 -32.24
C SER A 53 40.34 8.38 -31.53
N GLN A 54 41.20 9.29 -31.06
CA GLN A 54 42.42 8.96 -30.30
C GLN A 54 42.12 8.76 -28.80
N ILE A 55 40.96 9.19 -28.32
CA ILE A 55 40.58 9.06 -26.91
C ILE A 55 39.94 7.69 -26.71
N ALA A 56 40.55 6.85 -25.90
CA ALA A 56 40.03 5.54 -25.61
C ALA A 56 38.66 5.67 -24.87
N ASN A 57 37.65 5.01 -25.40
CA ASN A 57 36.26 5.07 -24.90
C ASN A 57 35.71 6.50 -24.86
N ALA A 58 36.00 7.30 -25.87
CA ALA A 58 35.57 8.71 -25.96
C ALA A 58 34.07 8.87 -25.75
N ASP A 59 33.27 7.97 -26.32
CA ASP A 59 31.83 7.99 -26.17
C ASP A 59 31.35 7.90 -24.69
N GLN A 60 32.13 7.27 -23.84
CA GLN A 60 31.84 7.21 -22.40
C GLN A 60 32.41 8.37 -21.58
N LYS A 61 33.27 9.20 -22.21
CA LYS A 61 33.96 10.32 -21.54
C LYS A 61 33.37 11.69 -21.86
N PHE A 62 32.62 11.79 -22.93
CA PHE A 62 31.96 13.05 -23.34
C PHE A 62 30.46 12.98 -23.13
N ILE A 63 29.92 14.03 -22.56
CA ILE A 63 28.47 14.26 -22.51
C ILE A 63 28.10 15.02 -23.78
N ASP A 64 27.19 14.44 -24.56
CA ASP A 64 26.65 15.05 -25.78
C ASP A 64 25.15 15.35 -25.63
N ALA A 65 24.58 16.03 -26.61
CA ALA A 65 23.17 16.39 -26.60
C ALA A 65 22.24 15.17 -26.55
N THR A 66 22.64 14.05 -27.19
CA THR A 66 21.83 12.82 -27.21
C THR A 66 21.74 12.23 -25.82
N LYS A 67 22.84 12.13 -25.06
CA LYS A 67 22.86 11.62 -23.69
C LYS A 67 22.05 12.50 -22.77
N MET A 68 22.22 13.83 -22.89
CA MET A 68 21.44 14.78 -22.10
C MET A 68 19.94 14.69 -22.40
N ASN A 69 19.57 14.68 -23.68
CA ASN A 69 18.18 14.58 -24.10
C ASN A 69 17.55 13.25 -23.61
N THR A 70 18.28 12.13 -23.72
CA THR A 70 17.80 10.83 -23.20
C THR A 70 17.53 10.89 -21.69
N LEU A 71 18.44 11.51 -20.93
CA LEU A 71 18.26 11.69 -19.49
C LEU A 71 17.05 12.59 -19.19
N MET A 72 16.94 13.73 -19.86
CA MET A 72 15.83 14.66 -19.66
C MET A 72 14.48 14.04 -20.03
N ASP A 73 14.40 13.38 -21.18
CA ASP A 73 13.18 12.70 -21.62
C ASP A 73 12.78 11.58 -20.65
N THR A 74 13.75 10.82 -20.15
CA THR A 74 13.50 9.78 -19.16
C THR A 74 12.96 10.38 -17.85
N CYS A 75 13.53 11.49 -17.39
CA CYS A 75 13.03 12.19 -16.20
C CYS A 75 11.59 12.70 -16.40
N VAL A 76 11.29 13.27 -17.55
CA VAL A 76 9.94 13.75 -17.87
C VAL A 76 8.96 12.58 -17.97
N ALA A 77 9.35 11.49 -18.63
CA ALA A 77 8.51 10.30 -18.75
C ALA A 77 8.22 9.66 -17.37
N LEU A 78 9.22 9.64 -16.47
CA LEU A 78 9.05 9.15 -15.09
C LEU A 78 8.06 10.03 -14.31
N GLN A 79 8.17 11.36 -14.40
CA GLN A 79 7.24 12.28 -13.74
C GLN A 79 5.81 12.07 -14.22
N ARG A 80 5.62 11.87 -15.52
CA ARG A 80 4.33 11.59 -16.10
C ARG A 80 3.76 10.27 -15.67
N PHE A 81 4.54 9.20 -15.75
CA PHE A 81 4.13 7.88 -15.29
C PHE A 81 3.65 7.92 -13.84
N TYR A 82 4.37 8.67 -12.99
CA TYR A 82 3.92 8.89 -11.62
C TYR A 82 2.58 9.62 -11.56
N LEU A 83 2.43 10.73 -12.29
CA LEU A 83 1.23 11.60 -12.21
C LEU A 83 0.00 11.00 -12.88
N THR A 84 0.17 10.27 -13.98
CA THR A 84 -0.95 9.76 -14.78
C THR A 84 -1.34 8.33 -14.47
N ASP A 85 -0.40 7.53 -13.99
CA ASP A 85 -0.63 6.10 -13.76
C ASP A 85 -0.56 5.74 -12.26
N ILE A 86 0.55 6.06 -11.60
CA ILE A 86 0.79 5.63 -10.22
C ILE A 86 -0.08 6.39 -9.22
N LYS A 87 -0.05 7.72 -9.26
CA LYS A 87 -0.80 8.54 -8.32
C LYS A 87 -2.31 8.30 -8.38
N PRO A 88 -2.97 8.30 -9.56
CA PRO A 88 -4.41 7.99 -9.64
C PRO A 88 -4.74 6.57 -9.19
N TYR A 89 -3.86 5.59 -9.47
CA TYR A 89 -4.06 4.24 -8.97
C TYR A 89 -4.07 4.19 -7.44
N ILE A 90 -3.10 4.85 -6.80
CA ILE A 90 -3.02 4.91 -5.33
C ILE A 90 -4.24 5.66 -4.76
N ASP A 91 -4.59 6.83 -5.31
CA ASP A 91 -5.72 7.64 -4.86
C ASP A 91 -7.04 6.86 -4.96
N ASN A 92 -7.25 6.14 -6.07
CA ASN A 92 -8.43 5.30 -6.26
C ASN A 92 -8.47 4.12 -5.27
N LYS A 93 -7.33 3.48 -5.01
CA LYS A 93 -7.26 2.39 -4.02
C LYS A 93 -7.51 2.90 -2.60
N GLN A 94 -6.96 4.06 -2.24
CA GLN A 94 -7.20 4.70 -0.96
C GLN A 94 -8.68 5.05 -0.77
N THR A 95 -9.31 5.66 -1.78
CA THR A 95 -10.73 5.99 -1.77
C THR A 95 -11.60 4.73 -1.66
N SER A 96 -11.28 3.69 -2.44
CA SER A 96 -11.98 2.40 -2.38
C SER A 96 -11.88 1.78 -1.00
N TRP A 97 -10.68 1.81 -0.39
CA TRP A 97 -10.46 1.28 0.94
C TRP A 97 -11.21 2.06 2.02
N GLN A 98 -11.14 3.40 1.97
CA GLN A 98 -11.89 4.28 2.87
C GLN A 98 -13.40 4.04 2.77
N ASN A 99 -13.93 3.90 1.56
CA ASN A 99 -15.34 3.58 1.35
C ASN A 99 -15.70 2.21 1.94
N THR A 100 -14.84 1.20 1.77
CA THR A 100 -15.07 -0.13 2.34
C THR A 100 -15.06 -0.11 3.86
N VAL A 101 -14.06 0.54 4.47
CA VAL A 101 -13.97 0.68 5.94
C VAL A 101 -15.11 1.53 6.48
N GLY A 102 -15.49 2.61 5.79
CA GLY A 102 -16.59 3.49 6.18
C GLY A 102 -17.96 2.81 6.17
N GLN A 103 -18.10 1.66 5.49
CA GLN A 103 -19.34 0.87 5.52
C GLN A 103 -19.51 0.09 6.85
N PHE A 104 -18.43 -0.13 7.62
CA PHE A 104 -18.50 -0.79 8.91
C PHE A 104 -18.99 0.18 9.98
N VAL A 105 -20.31 0.35 10.07
CA VAL A 105 -20.94 1.34 10.94
C VAL A 105 -21.68 0.67 12.09
N PHE A 106 -21.29 1.00 13.32
CA PHE A 106 -22.05 0.62 14.49
C PHE A 106 -23.30 1.49 14.61
N LYS A 107 -24.48 0.84 14.61
CA LYS A 107 -25.81 1.48 14.66
C LYS A 107 -26.46 1.45 16.04
N GLY A 108 -25.73 1.01 17.06
CA GLY A 108 -26.28 0.87 18.41
C GLY A 108 -27.20 -0.34 18.56
N THR A 109 -28.22 -0.23 19.42
CA THR A 109 -29.21 -1.28 19.61
C THR A 109 -30.13 -1.38 18.40
N PHE A 110 -30.44 -2.61 17.99
CA PHE A 110 -31.33 -2.88 16.87
C PHE A 110 -32.70 -2.20 17.04
N SER A 111 -33.20 -1.62 15.96
CA SER A 111 -34.53 -1.02 15.89
C SER A 111 -35.27 -1.46 14.64
N THR A 112 -36.51 -1.88 14.76
CA THR A 112 -37.36 -2.32 13.65
C THR A 112 -37.67 -1.21 12.65
N GLY A 113 -37.60 0.06 13.07
CA GLY A 113 -37.82 1.22 12.22
C GLY A 113 -36.59 1.68 11.42
N THR A 114 -35.44 1.06 11.65
CA THR A 114 -34.19 1.46 10.98
C THR A 114 -33.93 0.58 9.78
N GLN A 115 -33.58 1.20 8.64
CA GLN A 115 -33.09 0.49 7.47
C GLN A 115 -31.58 0.23 7.63
N TYR A 116 -31.20 -1.02 7.61
CA TYR A 116 -29.80 -1.43 7.73
C TYR A 116 -29.18 -1.75 6.37
N GLN A 117 -27.86 -1.56 6.28
CA GLN A 117 -27.04 -1.84 5.10
C GLN A 117 -26.01 -2.91 5.45
N VAL A 118 -25.46 -3.57 4.41
CA VAL A 118 -24.34 -4.49 4.59
C VAL A 118 -23.24 -3.82 5.40
N ASN A 119 -22.60 -4.58 6.29
CA ASN A 119 -21.55 -4.13 7.21
C ASN A 119 -22.01 -3.20 8.34
N ASN A 120 -23.33 -2.98 8.54
CA ASN A 120 -23.80 -2.36 9.77
C ASN A 120 -23.73 -3.35 10.93
N PHE A 121 -23.33 -2.87 12.10
CA PHE A 121 -23.30 -3.62 13.35
C PHE A 121 -24.40 -3.15 14.27
N VAL A 122 -25.04 -4.08 14.94
CA VAL A 122 -26.06 -3.78 15.94
C VAL A 122 -25.90 -4.68 17.17
N ILE A 123 -26.33 -4.19 18.32
CA ILE A 123 -26.58 -5.01 19.49
C ILE A 123 -28.04 -5.46 19.45
N TYR A 124 -28.27 -6.72 19.63
CA TYR A 124 -29.62 -7.28 19.75
C TYR A 124 -29.69 -8.32 20.86
N THR A 125 -30.73 -8.21 21.69
CA THR A 125 -30.98 -9.14 22.79
C THR A 125 -31.83 -10.32 22.28
N ALA A 126 -31.24 -11.49 22.25
CA ALA A 126 -31.92 -12.74 21.92
C ALA A 126 -31.75 -13.73 23.07
N ALA A 127 -32.82 -14.40 23.46
CA ALA A 127 -32.82 -15.36 24.57
C ALA A 127 -32.26 -14.80 25.92
N GLY A 128 -32.43 -13.49 26.16
CA GLY A 128 -31.93 -12.83 27.39
C GLY A 128 -30.47 -12.38 27.30
N GLU A 129 -29.78 -12.59 26.17
CA GLU A 129 -28.39 -12.23 26.02
C GLU A 129 -28.20 -11.17 24.94
N ASN A 130 -27.33 -10.20 25.24
CA ASN A 130 -26.91 -9.15 24.30
C ASN A 130 -25.78 -9.66 23.41
N ASN A 131 -26.05 -9.74 22.14
CA ASN A 131 -25.05 -10.14 21.14
C ASN A 131 -24.86 -9.05 20.09
N VAL A 132 -23.66 -9.00 19.51
CA VAL A 132 -23.37 -8.14 18.36
C VAL A 132 -23.62 -8.91 17.08
N TYR A 133 -24.36 -8.31 16.17
CA TYR A 133 -24.67 -8.85 14.86
C TYR A 133 -24.13 -7.93 13.77
N ILE A 134 -23.66 -8.52 12.68
CA ILE A 134 -23.30 -7.80 11.45
C ILE A 134 -24.34 -8.10 10.37
N CYS A 135 -24.76 -7.06 9.67
CA CYS A 135 -25.58 -7.18 8.48
C CYS A 135 -24.74 -7.70 7.31
N ILE A 136 -25.06 -8.88 6.79
CA ILE A 136 -24.35 -9.52 5.67
C ILE A 136 -25.09 -9.37 4.32
N LYS A 137 -26.35 -8.99 4.38
CA LYS A 137 -27.19 -8.71 3.21
C LYS A 137 -28.24 -7.67 3.64
N THR A 138 -28.48 -6.65 2.80
CA THR A 138 -29.48 -5.61 3.09
C THR A 138 -30.85 -6.24 3.37
N PRO A 139 -31.36 -6.16 4.60
CA PRO A 139 -32.62 -6.77 4.96
C PRO A 139 -33.82 -5.87 4.61
N PRO A 140 -35.01 -6.43 4.40
CA PRO A 140 -36.24 -5.67 4.52
C PRO A 140 -36.33 -5.00 5.90
N ALA A 141 -36.99 -3.84 5.97
CA ALA A 141 -37.20 -3.14 7.23
C ALA A 141 -37.86 -4.07 8.28
N GLY A 142 -37.40 -4.00 9.54
CA GLY A 142 -37.92 -4.82 10.62
C GLY A 142 -37.41 -6.26 10.69
N THR A 143 -36.54 -6.71 9.77
CA THR A 143 -35.95 -8.06 9.81
C THR A 143 -35.03 -8.22 11.01
N LEU A 144 -35.37 -9.10 11.93
CA LEU A 144 -34.63 -9.31 13.16
C LEU A 144 -33.20 -9.86 12.92
N PRO A 145 -32.22 -9.49 13.79
CA PRO A 145 -30.84 -9.99 13.72
C PRO A 145 -30.67 -11.50 13.87
N THR A 146 -31.68 -12.20 14.36
CA THR A 146 -31.72 -13.67 14.42
C THR A 146 -31.94 -14.33 13.06
N ASN A 147 -32.34 -13.59 12.01
CA ASN A 147 -32.49 -14.10 10.67
C ASN A 147 -31.12 -14.23 10.00
N THR A 148 -30.59 -15.45 9.94
CA THR A 148 -29.27 -15.78 9.41
C THR A 148 -29.07 -15.53 7.92
N THR A 149 -30.16 -15.30 7.14
CA THR A 149 -30.09 -14.90 5.74
C THR A 149 -29.51 -13.49 5.58
N TYR A 150 -29.76 -12.61 6.53
CA TYR A 150 -29.40 -11.18 6.48
C TYR A 150 -28.35 -10.77 7.51
N TRP A 151 -28.24 -11.55 8.59
CA TRP A 151 -27.40 -11.22 9.72
C TRP A 151 -26.49 -12.37 10.13
N ARG A 152 -25.33 -12.03 10.67
CA ARG A 152 -24.42 -12.98 11.29
C ARG A 152 -24.04 -12.49 12.68
N ILE A 153 -24.09 -13.39 13.65
CA ILE A 153 -23.61 -13.10 15.00
C ILE A 153 -22.08 -13.01 15.00
N LEU A 154 -21.53 -12.00 15.66
CA LEU A 154 -20.09 -11.78 15.80
C LEU A 154 -19.58 -12.15 17.19
N THR A 155 -20.41 -11.98 18.22
CA THR A 155 -20.05 -12.32 19.58
C THR A 155 -20.89 -13.50 20.02
N ILE A 156 -20.24 -14.56 20.44
CA ILE A 156 -20.86 -15.66 21.15
C ILE A 156 -20.38 -15.53 22.59
N LYS A 157 -21.28 -15.42 23.56
CA LYS A 157 -20.93 -15.52 24.96
C LYS A 157 -20.27 -16.88 25.16
N GLY A 158 -19.08 -16.91 25.77
CA GLY A 158 -18.48 -18.16 26.22
C GLY A 158 -19.43 -18.87 27.15
N VAL A 159 -19.49 -20.21 27.10
CA VAL A 159 -20.18 -20.99 28.11
C VAL A 159 -19.69 -20.50 29.46
N MET A 160 -20.61 -20.15 30.35
CA MET A 160 -20.25 -19.84 31.74
C MET A 160 -19.50 -21.05 32.28
N GLY A 161 -18.26 -20.85 32.73
CA GLY A 161 -17.51 -21.91 33.38
C GLY A 161 -18.39 -22.50 34.47
N GLU A 162 -18.28 -23.82 34.68
CA GLU A 162 -18.99 -24.46 35.81
C GLU A 162 -18.71 -23.64 37.05
N SER A 163 -19.78 -23.39 37.85
CA SER A 163 -19.60 -22.83 39.19
C SER A 163 -18.62 -23.72 39.92
N GLY A 164 -17.48 -23.15 40.30
CA GLY A 164 -16.58 -23.88 41.20
C GLY A 164 -17.39 -24.39 42.36
N THR A 165 -17.21 -25.64 42.75
CA THR A 165 -17.77 -26.18 43.97
C THR A 165 -17.25 -25.27 45.07
N GLY A 166 -18.16 -24.43 45.58
CA GLY A 166 -17.78 -23.42 46.57
C GLY A 166 -17.30 -24.12 47.83
N LEU A 167 -16.28 -23.56 48.45
CA LEU A 167 -15.86 -24.02 49.78
C LEU A 167 -17.05 -23.97 50.73
N THR A 168 -17.31 -25.06 51.46
CA THR A 168 -18.38 -25.14 52.45
C THR A 168 -17.83 -24.65 53.78
N PHE A 169 -18.30 -23.48 54.22
CA PHE A 169 -17.89 -22.93 55.51
C PHE A 169 -18.61 -23.69 56.66
N ARG A 170 -17.82 -24.42 57.49
CA ARG A 170 -18.34 -25.26 58.58
C ARG A 170 -18.30 -24.60 59.95
N TYR A 171 -18.06 -23.32 60.05
CA TYR A 171 -17.92 -22.54 61.27
C TYR A 171 -16.72 -23.01 62.12
N ASN A 172 -16.98 -23.46 63.36
CA ASN A 172 -15.96 -23.93 64.31
C ASN A 172 -15.71 -25.44 64.10
N TRP A 173 -14.46 -25.86 64.22
CA TRP A 173 -14.11 -27.26 64.19
C TRP A 173 -14.77 -27.98 65.44
N GLU A 174 -15.44 -29.13 65.22
CA GLU A 174 -16.04 -29.96 66.25
C GLU A 174 -15.48 -31.38 66.17
N SER A 175 -15.06 -31.93 67.35
CA SER A 175 -14.56 -33.30 67.43
C SER A 175 -15.65 -34.32 67.10
N GLY A 176 -15.34 -35.25 66.16
CA GLY A 176 -16.28 -36.30 65.75
C GLY A 176 -17.15 -35.94 64.55
N THR A 177 -17.04 -34.70 64.01
CA THR A 177 -17.72 -34.28 62.80
C THR A 177 -16.83 -34.64 61.58
N PRO A 178 -17.35 -35.35 60.55
CA PRO A 178 -16.62 -35.64 59.34
C PRO A 178 -16.48 -34.38 58.53
N TYR A 179 -15.21 -33.99 58.16
CA TYR A 179 -14.87 -32.88 57.25
C TYR A 179 -14.36 -33.44 55.94
N TYR A 180 -14.69 -32.77 54.86
CA TYR A 180 -14.30 -33.13 53.50
C TYR A 180 -13.32 -32.10 52.94
N THR A 181 -12.69 -32.41 51.82
CA THR A 181 -11.63 -31.57 51.20
C THR A 181 -12.08 -30.15 50.83
N GLU A 182 -13.37 -29.88 50.75
CA GLU A 182 -13.95 -28.58 50.41
C GLU A 182 -14.55 -27.84 51.60
N ASP A 183 -14.45 -28.43 52.83
CA ASP A 183 -14.90 -27.81 54.07
C ASP A 183 -13.81 -26.87 54.63
N VAL A 184 -14.17 -25.64 54.97
CA VAL A 184 -13.33 -24.59 55.59
C VAL A 184 -14.00 -23.99 56.82
#